data_d9fa408cf6aca1f347696dae32fb5640
#
_entry.id   d9fa408cf6aca1f347696dae32fb5640
#
_cell.length_a   1.000
_cell.length_b   1.000
_cell.length_c   1.000
_cell.angle_alpha   90.00
_cell.angle_beta   90.00
_cell.angle_gamma   90.00
#
_symmetry.space_group_name_H-M   'P 1'
#
loop_
_entity.id
_entity.type
_entity.pdbx_description
1 polymer ?
#
loop_
_entity_poly.entity_id
_entity_poly.type
_entity_poly.pdbx_seq_one_letter_code
_entity_poly.pdbx_strand_id
1 'polypeptide(L)'
;MKKSKYVIGLRSIEQLIDNKSIKINKLIVEYNPKNKRILEIVKFAKQNLIPIISANRSRLSQISGESSHQGVIAEVSRNLIQSEAELRSYIESNIEIVDSSSLLFLVLENIKDPHNLGACMRTACAAGVDAIIVNRSNSVSITSTVSKVACGAAEIVPLIQVKSLKKVLTWMGEYGINRIGTSENASKNLFETNIKGHTLLVMGEEHSGLSKMAQKNCDNLLKIPMKGNLSSLNLSVATGICLFEINRKNSIS
;
A
#
# COMPACT_ATOMS: atom_id res chain seq x y z
N MET A 1 -10.28 21.75 7.12
CA MET A 1 -11.12 20.65 7.66
C MET A 1 -10.64 19.34 7.05
N LYS A 2 -10.09 18.39 7.86
CA LYS A 2 -9.71 17.05 7.37
C LYS A 2 -10.99 16.33 6.91
N LYS A 3 -11.05 15.94 5.64
CA LYS A 3 -12.18 15.13 5.13
C LYS A 3 -12.07 13.74 5.79
N SER A 4 -13.04 13.41 6.64
CA SER A 4 -13.20 12.06 7.16
C SER A 4 -13.46 11.11 5.99
N LYS A 5 -12.75 10.00 5.93
CA LYS A 5 -12.97 8.98 4.91
C LYS A 5 -13.65 7.78 5.56
N TYR A 6 -14.55 7.15 4.80
CA TYR A 6 -15.27 5.97 5.25
C TYR A 6 -14.67 4.73 4.59
N VAL A 7 -14.38 3.72 5.40
CA VAL A 7 -13.99 2.39 4.96
C VAL A 7 -15.17 1.45 5.16
N ILE A 8 -15.50 0.66 4.13
CA ILE A 8 -16.72 -0.09 4.00
C ILE A 8 -16.43 -1.59 3.91
N GLY A 9 -17.28 -2.39 4.52
CA GLY A 9 -17.23 -3.84 4.43
C GLY A 9 -16.34 -4.51 5.49
N LEU A 10 -16.73 -5.73 5.84
CA LEU A 10 -16.15 -6.49 6.96
C LEU A 10 -14.65 -6.69 6.81
N ARG A 11 -14.21 -7.22 5.65
CA ARG A 11 -12.78 -7.53 5.43
C ARG A 11 -11.89 -6.29 5.51
N SER A 12 -12.35 -5.18 4.94
CA SER A 12 -11.58 -3.93 4.95
C SER A 12 -11.45 -3.37 6.37
N ILE A 13 -12.50 -3.49 7.19
CA ILE A 13 -12.49 -3.01 8.58
C ILE A 13 -11.65 -3.93 9.48
N GLU A 14 -11.70 -5.24 9.28
CA GLU A 14 -10.80 -6.19 9.97
C GLU A 14 -9.33 -5.89 9.67
N GLN A 15 -8.98 -5.65 8.40
CA GLN A 15 -7.63 -5.23 8.02
C GLN A 15 -7.22 -3.89 8.65
N LEU A 16 -8.16 -2.95 8.81
CA LEU A 16 -7.89 -1.70 9.53
C LEU A 16 -7.59 -1.91 11.01
N ILE A 17 -8.31 -2.84 11.64
CA ILE A 17 -8.13 -3.21 13.05
C ILE A 17 -6.73 -3.78 13.29
N ASP A 18 -6.25 -4.60 12.36
CA ASP A 18 -4.92 -5.22 12.42
C ASP A 18 -3.81 -4.19 12.09
N ASN A 19 -4.14 -3.11 11.39
CA ASN A 19 -3.18 -2.07 10.99
C ASN A 19 -3.17 -0.91 11.99
N LYS A 20 -2.18 -0.92 12.89
CA LYS A 20 -1.99 0.12 13.94
C LYS A 20 -1.75 1.54 13.40
N SER A 21 -1.41 1.69 12.12
CA SER A 21 -1.10 2.99 11.49
C SER A 21 -2.34 3.84 11.18
N ILE A 22 -3.55 3.26 11.22
CA ILE A 22 -4.79 3.95 10.87
C ILE A 22 -5.68 4.08 12.09
N LYS A 23 -5.93 5.31 12.52
CA LYS A 23 -6.84 5.56 13.64
C LYS A 23 -8.29 5.50 13.19
N ILE A 24 -9.05 4.56 13.74
CA ILE A 24 -10.50 4.53 13.59
C ILE A 24 -11.10 5.57 14.54
N ASN A 25 -11.79 6.59 13.99
CA ASN A 25 -12.43 7.65 14.78
C ASN A 25 -13.74 7.20 15.38
N LYS A 26 -14.53 6.46 14.59
CA LYS A 26 -15.79 5.85 15.02
C LYS A 26 -16.19 4.71 14.10
N LEU A 27 -17.01 3.81 14.63
CA LEU A 27 -17.73 2.80 13.85
C LEU A 27 -19.19 3.18 13.71
N ILE A 28 -19.76 2.94 12.53
CA ILE A 28 -21.21 3.06 12.27
C ILE A 28 -21.68 1.66 11.92
N VAL A 29 -22.58 1.13 12.73
CA VAL A 29 -23.00 -0.28 12.70
C VAL A 29 -24.52 -0.36 12.55
N GLU A 30 -25.02 -1.33 11.82
CA GLU A 30 -26.46 -1.57 11.71
C GLU A 30 -27.09 -1.89 13.07
N TYR A 31 -28.38 -1.55 13.23
CA TYR A 31 -29.11 -1.92 14.45
C TYR A 31 -29.16 -3.43 14.64
N ASN A 32 -28.89 -3.90 15.87
CA ASN A 32 -28.97 -5.31 16.27
C ASN A 32 -28.26 -6.28 15.29
N PRO A 33 -26.96 -6.12 15.05
CA PRO A 33 -26.25 -6.96 14.10
C PRO A 33 -26.23 -8.42 14.57
N LYS A 34 -26.65 -9.33 13.67
CA LYS A 34 -26.62 -10.78 13.91
C LYS A 34 -25.32 -11.44 13.41
N ASN A 35 -24.55 -10.74 12.59
CA ASN A 35 -23.32 -11.26 12.01
C ASN A 35 -22.21 -11.31 13.08
N LYS A 36 -21.67 -12.51 13.33
CA LYS A 36 -20.60 -12.72 14.33
C LYS A 36 -19.38 -11.83 14.10
N ARG A 37 -18.97 -11.61 12.85
CA ARG A 37 -17.82 -10.75 12.51
C ARG A 37 -18.08 -9.29 12.89
N ILE A 38 -19.31 -8.78 12.70
CA ILE A 38 -19.68 -7.42 13.17
C ILE A 38 -19.59 -7.34 14.68
N LEU A 39 -20.04 -8.37 15.39
CA LEU A 39 -19.98 -8.41 16.86
C LEU A 39 -18.53 -8.42 17.36
N GLU A 40 -17.62 -9.09 16.68
CA GLU A 40 -16.18 -9.07 16.98
C GLU A 40 -15.58 -7.67 16.76
N ILE A 41 -15.90 -7.01 15.65
CA ILE A 41 -15.51 -5.62 15.37
C ILE A 41 -16.04 -4.67 16.45
N VAL A 42 -17.30 -4.83 16.86
CA VAL A 42 -17.91 -4.03 17.93
C VAL A 42 -17.22 -4.29 19.27
N LYS A 43 -16.89 -5.54 19.58
CA LYS A 43 -16.14 -5.89 20.79
C LYS A 43 -14.77 -5.23 20.81
N PHE A 44 -14.03 -5.30 19.71
CA PHE A 44 -12.75 -4.60 19.56
C PHE A 44 -12.88 -3.10 19.77
N ALA A 45 -13.88 -2.47 19.14
CA ALA A 45 -14.10 -1.03 19.27
C ALA A 45 -14.38 -0.61 20.73
N LYS A 46 -15.19 -1.38 21.45
CA LYS A 46 -15.45 -1.15 22.89
C LYS A 46 -14.18 -1.26 23.74
N GLN A 47 -13.36 -2.27 23.48
CA GLN A 47 -12.08 -2.47 24.19
C GLN A 47 -11.08 -1.34 23.94
N ASN A 48 -11.13 -0.72 22.75
CA ASN A 48 -10.22 0.37 22.35
C ASN A 48 -10.85 1.76 22.46
N LEU A 49 -11.99 1.89 23.15
CA LEU A 49 -12.69 3.16 23.37
C LEU A 49 -13.06 3.90 22.07
N ILE A 50 -13.29 3.14 20.98
CA ILE A 50 -13.71 3.69 19.69
C ILE A 50 -15.23 3.97 19.77
N PRO A 51 -15.68 5.19 19.50
CA PRO A 51 -17.12 5.52 19.47
C PRO A 51 -17.88 4.65 18.48
N ILE A 52 -19.07 4.14 18.89
CA ILE A 52 -19.94 3.33 18.05
C ILE A 52 -21.27 4.04 17.89
N ILE A 53 -21.72 4.21 16.65
CA ILE A 53 -23.01 4.79 16.29
C ILE A 53 -23.84 3.70 15.62
N SER A 54 -25.05 3.47 16.08
CA SER A 54 -25.99 2.57 15.42
C SER A 54 -26.84 3.32 14.38
N ALA A 55 -27.03 2.73 13.20
CA ALA A 55 -27.80 3.30 12.12
C ALA A 55 -28.60 2.22 11.38
N ASN A 56 -29.65 2.62 10.64
CA ASN A 56 -30.34 1.71 9.74
C ASN A 56 -29.55 1.53 8.42
N ARG A 57 -29.87 0.49 7.67
CA ARG A 57 -29.18 0.18 6.40
C ARG A 57 -29.26 1.32 5.36
N SER A 58 -30.39 2.02 5.30
CA SER A 58 -30.55 3.17 4.39
C SER A 58 -29.56 4.30 4.74
N ARG A 59 -29.37 4.59 6.03
CA ARG A 59 -28.40 5.59 6.49
C ARG A 59 -26.97 5.16 6.23
N LEU A 60 -26.66 3.87 6.41
CA LEU A 60 -25.35 3.31 6.05
C LEU A 60 -25.08 3.48 4.54
N SER A 61 -26.04 3.15 3.68
CA SER A 61 -25.90 3.36 2.23
C SER A 61 -25.72 4.83 1.84
N GLN A 62 -26.41 5.76 2.51
CA GLN A 62 -26.21 7.20 2.29
C GLN A 62 -24.79 7.66 2.66
N ILE A 63 -24.27 7.18 3.77
CA ILE A 63 -22.94 7.55 4.26
C ILE A 63 -21.84 6.94 3.37
N SER A 64 -22.00 5.68 2.97
CA SER A 64 -21.02 4.96 2.15
C SER A 64 -21.08 5.32 0.67
N GLY A 65 -22.21 5.81 0.18
CA GLY A 65 -22.48 5.95 -1.26
C GLY A 65 -22.72 4.62 -1.98
N GLU A 66 -22.74 3.49 -1.25
CA GLU A 66 -22.88 2.13 -1.80
C GLU A 66 -23.82 1.27 -0.94
N SER A 67 -24.46 0.28 -1.56
CA SER A 67 -25.31 -0.70 -0.87
C SER A 67 -24.52 -1.88 -0.29
N SER A 68 -23.27 -2.05 -0.68
CA SER A 68 -22.42 -3.21 -0.33
C SER A 68 -21.69 -3.11 1.03
N HIS A 69 -22.15 -2.21 1.91
CA HIS A 69 -21.49 -1.92 3.20
C HIS A 69 -21.51 -3.06 4.23
N GLN A 70 -22.24 -4.13 3.98
CA GLN A 70 -22.29 -5.32 4.85
C GLN A 70 -22.68 -5.03 6.32
N GLY A 71 -23.37 -3.92 6.60
CA GLY A 71 -23.85 -3.55 7.93
C GLY A 71 -22.83 -2.82 8.82
N VAL A 72 -21.65 -2.48 8.32
CA VAL A 72 -20.63 -1.78 9.09
C VAL A 72 -19.80 -0.83 8.23
N ILE A 73 -19.48 0.35 8.80
CA ILE A 73 -18.65 1.39 8.21
C ILE A 73 -17.71 1.91 9.30
N ALA A 74 -16.44 2.08 8.98
CA ALA A 74 -15.47 2.77 9.83
C ALA A 74 -15.21 4.18 9.30
N GLU A 75 -15.36 5.19 10.15
CA GLU A 75 -14.82 6.51 9.89
C GLU A 75 -13.39 6.54 10.41
N VAL A 76 -12.46 6.82 9.51
CA VAL A 76 -11.04 6.81 9.81
C VAL A 76 -10.45 8.20 9.70
N SER A 77 -9.60 8.57 10.67
CA SER A 77 -8.68 9.68 10.50
C SER A 77 -7.47 9.13 9.78
N ARG A 78 -7.36 9.47 8.53
CA ARG A 78 -6.14 9.23 7.82
C ARG A 78 -5.19 10.44 8.02
N ASN A 79 -4.07 10.20 8.62
CA ASN A 79 -2.85 10.87 8.18
C ASN A 79 -2.39 10.16 6.88
N LEU A 80 -3.25 10.14 5.86
CA LEU A 80 -2.84 9.62 4.58
C LEU A 80 -1.88 10.61 3.98
N ILE A 81 -0.72 10.11 3.69
CA ILE A 81 0.19 10.75 2.76
C ILE A 81 -0.56 10.91 1.44
N GLN A 82 -0.95 12.14 1.09
CA GLN A 82 -1.74 12.44 -0.12
C GLN A 82 -0.90 13.20 -1.15
N SER A 83 0.31 13.64 -0.76
CA SER A 83 1.18 14.46 -1.57
C SER A 83 2.65 14.10 -1.36
N GLU A 84 3.49 14.49 -2.29
CA GLU A 84 4.95 14.36 -2.18
C GLU A 84 5.51 15.07 -0.94
N ALA A 85 4.95 16.24 -0.58
CA ALA A 85 5.36 16.99 0.61
C ALA A 85 5.03 16.23 1.90
N GLU A 86 3.83 15.64 1.99
CA GLU A 86 3.44 14.83 3.15
C GLU A 86 4.23 13.53 3.24
N LEU A 87 4.61 12.92 2.09
CA LEU A 87 5.51 11.77 2.05
C LEU A 87 6.87 12.11 2.65
N ARG A 88 7.42 13.26 2.28
CA ARG A 88 8.69 13.74 2.82
C ARG A 88 8.62 13.95 4.33
N SER A 89 7.60 14.66 4.82
CA SER A 89 7.39 14.86 6.26
C SER A 89 7.16 13.53 7.02
N TYR A 90 6.50 12.54 6.39
CA TYR A 90 6.34 11.22 6.98
C TYR A 90 7.68 10.51 7.14
N ILE A 91 8.54 10.54 6.11
CA ILE A 91 9.87 9.95 6.16
C ILE A 91 10.72 10.65 7.22
N GLU A 92 10.78 11.98 7.22
CA GLU A 92 11.52 12.77 8.21
C GLU A 92 11.11 12.43 9.66
N SER A 93 9.83 12.17 9.89
CA SER A 93 9.31 11.85 11.22
C SER A 93 9.54 10.41 11.67
N ASN A 94 9.88 9.50 10.75
CA ASN A 94 9.93 8.06 11.05
C ASN A 94 11.28 7.41 10.77
N ILE A 95 12.18 8.07 10.04
CA ILE A 95 13.43 7.46 9.57
C ILE A 95 14.44 7.20 10.70
N GLU A 96 14.41 8.00 11.75
CA GLU A 96 15.35 7.92 12.89
C GLU A 96 14.81 7.15 14.10
N ILE A 97 13.59 6.60 14.01
CA ILE A 97 12.98 5.88 15.13
C ILE A 97 13.61 4.48 15.22
N VAL A 98 14.51 4.31 16.18
CA VAL A 98 15.35 3.10 16.36
C VAL A 98 14.56 1.83 16.63
N ASP A 99 13.36 1.91 17.20
CA ASP A 99 12.49 0.77 17.51
C ASP A 99 11.38 0.53 16.46
N SER A 100 11.38 1.26 15.34
CA SER A 100 10.39 1.07 14.29
C SER A 100 10.86 0.01 13.28
N SER A 101 9.91 -0.75 12.77
CA SER A 101 10.13 -1.59 11.58
C SER A 101 10.66 -0.73 10.43
N SER A 102 11.53 -1.28 9.59
CA SER A 102 12.07 -0.60 8.42
C SER A 102 10.95 -0.07 7.53
N LEU A 103 11.04 1.19 7.09
CA LEU A 103 10.11 1.79 6.13
C LEU A 103 10.21 1.05 4.78
N LEU A 104 9.06 0.74 4.19
CA LEU A 104 8.96 0.06 2.91
C LEU A 104 8.08 0.84 1.94
N PHE A 105 8.64 1.25 0.83
CA PHE A 105 7.93 1.98 -0.22
C PHE A 105 7.93 1.20 -1.53
N LEU A 106 6.92 1.45 -2.37
CA LEU A 106 6.78 0.83 -3.69
C LEU A 106 6.60 1.91 -4.77
N VAL A 107 7.46 1.90 -5.77
CA VAL A 107 7.25 2.64 -7.02
C VAL A 107 6.73 1.69 -8.07
N LEU A 108 5.65 2.10 -8.75
CA LEU A 108 5.14 1.43 -9.95
C LEU A 108 5.30 2.41 -11.12
N GLU A 109 6.39 2.28 -11.88
CA GLU A 109 6.69 3.17 -12.99
C GLU A 109 5.79 2.86 -14.18
N ASN A 110 5.04 3.88 -14.65
CA ASN A 110 4.16 3.80 -15.83
C ASN A 110 3.09 2.70 -15.79
N ILE A 111 2.56 2.38 -14.63
CA ILE A 111 1.48 1.39 -14.50
C ILE A 111 0.19 1.88 -15.16
N LYS A 112 -0.27 1.18 -16.20
CA LYS A 112 -1.43 1.54 -17.02
C LYS A 112 -2.64 0.67 -16.78
N ASP A 113 -2.43 -0.60 -16.44
CA ASP A 113 -3.52 -1.55 -16.20
C ASP A 113 -4.11 -1.39 -14.79
N PRO A 114 -5.42 -1.07 -14.65
CA PRO A 114 -6.09 -0.96 -13.37
C PRO A 114 -6.14 -2.28 -12.58
N HIS A 115 -6.15 -3.44 -13.26
CA HIS A 115 -6.12 -4.74 -12.58
C HIS A 115 -4.76 -4.97 -11.89
N ASN A 116 -3.67 -4.66 -12.58
CA ASN A 116 -2.32 -4.78 -12.01
C ASN A 116 -2.11 -3.78 -10.87
N LEU A 117 -2.57 -2.52 -11.01
CA LEU A 117 -2.50 -1.57 -9.90
C LEU A 117 -3.28 -2.08 -8.68
N GLY A 118 -4.52 -2.55 -8.87
CA GLY A 118 -5.33 -3.09 -7.78
C GLY A 118 -4.70 -4.30 -7.09
N ALA A 119 -4.13 -5.23 -7.86
CA ALA A 119 -3.42 -6.39 -7.36
C ALA A 119 -2.12 -6.00 -6.61
N CYS A 120 -1.33 -5.05 -7.15
CA CYS A 120 -0.16 -4.52 -6.47
C CYS A 120 -0.53 -3.81 -5.16
N MET A 121 -1.61 -3.02 -5.13
CA MET A 121 -2.10 -2.36 -3.90
C MET A 121 -2.47 -3.39 -2.83
N ARG A 122 -3.17 -4.47 -3.22
CA ARG A 122 -3.53 -5.56 -2.30
C ARG A 122 -2.30 -6.24 -1.72
N THR A 123 -1.32 -6.54 -2.56
CA THR A 123 -0.06 -7.17 -2.15
C THR A 123 0.77 -6.23 -1.28
N ALA A 124 0.86 -4.96 -1.65
CA ALA A 124 1.56 -3.92 -0.88
C ALA A 124 0.95 -3.74 0.52
N CYS A 125 -0.38 -3.77 0.63
CA CYS A 125 -1.09 -3.73 1.90
C CYS A 125 -0.71 -4.94 2.78
N ALA A 126 -0.71 -6.15 2.21
CA ALA A 126 -0.35 -7.37 2.92
C ALA A 126 1.13 -7.40 3.34
N ALA A 127 2.01 -6.75 2.58
CA ALA A 127 3.43 -6.64 2.87
C ALA A 127 3.78 -5.46 3.79
N GLY A 128 2.81 -4.65 4.22
CA GLY A 128 3.06 -3.51 5.11
C GLY A 128 3.76 -2.33 4.44
N VAL A 129 3.52 -2.11 3.13
CA VAL A 129 4.08 -0.96 2.41
C VAL A 129 3.48 0.34 2.93
N ASP A 130 4.33 1.31 3.28
CA ASP A 130 3.94 2.62 3.82
C ASP A 130 3.26 3.51 2.77
N ALA A 131 3.76 3.49 1.53
CA ALA A 131 3.14 4.22 0.42
C ALA A 131 3.52 3.63 -0.95
N ILE A 132 2.60 3.77 -1.91
CA ILE A 132 2.84 3.49 -3.33
C ILE A 132 3.00 4.81 -4.07
N ILE A 133 3.99 4.89 -4.94
CA ILE A 133 4.34 6.10 -5.70
C ILE A 133 4.23 5.78 -7.18
N VAL A 134 3.54 6.64 -7.92
CA VAL A 134 3.35 6.50 -9.38
C VAL A 134 3.57 7.82 -10.10
N ASN A 135 3.93 7.76 -11.38
CA ASN A 135 3.97 8.95 -12.25
C ASN A 135 2.56 9.48 -12.48
N ARG A 136 2.35 10.77 -12.30
CA ARG A 136 1.04 11.39 -12.53
C ARG A 136 0.58 11.32 -13.99
N SER A 137 1.51 11.45 -14.94
CA SER A 137 1.20 11.56 -16.37
C SER A 137 0.96 10.22 -17.06
N ASN A 138 1.59 9.16 -16.58
CA ASN A 138 1.65 7.88 -17.29
C ASN A 138 1.15 6.69 -16.47
N SER A 139 0.37 6.95 -15.42
CA SER A 139 -0.13 5.90 -14.55
C SER A 139 -1.63 6.03 -14.32
N VAL A 140 -2.29 4.88 -14.20
CA VAL A 140 -3.70 4.82 -13.86
C VAL A 140 -3.92 5.34 -12.42
N SER A 141 -5.02 6.06 -12.22
CA SER A 141 -5.47 6.49 -10.89
C SER A 141 -6.37 5.44 -10.23
N ILE A 142 -6.77 5.67 -8.97
CA ILE A 142 -7.73 4.80 -8.30
C ILE A 142 -9.10 4.97 -8.98
N THR A 143 -9.48 3.95 -9.74
CA THR A 143 -10.79 3.79 -10.39
C THR A 143 -11.65 2.80 -9.60
N SER A 144 -12.92 2.64 -9.98
CA SER A 144 -13.79 1.60 -9.42
C SER A 144 -13.21 0.18 -9.63
N THR A 145 -12.58 -0.08 -10.77
CA THR A 145 -11.91 -1.34 -11.06
C THR A 145 -10.73 -1.56 -10.12
N VAL A 146 -9.87 -0.55 -9.92
CA VAL A 146 -8.75 -0.63 -8.97
C VAL A 146 -9.26 -0.92 -7.56
N SER A 147 -10.26 -0.18 -7.07
CA SER A 147 -10.81 -0.38 -5.73
C SER A 147 -11.40 -1.77 -5.55
N LYS A 148 -12.10 -2.30 -6.57
CA LYS A 148 -12.67 -3.66 -6.56
C LYS A 148 -11.59 -4.74 -6.46
N VAL A 149 -10.54 -4.65 -7.28
CA VAL A 149 -9.44 -5.62 -7.32
C VAL A 149 -8.57 -5.53 -6.06
N ALA A 150 -8.34 -4.32 -5.56
CA ALA A 150 -7.57 -4.07 -4.34
C ALA A 150 -8.25 -4.60 -3.06
N CYS A 151 -9.55 -4.96 -3.09
CA CYS A 151 -10.26 -5.56 -1.96
C CYS A 151 -10.11 -4.77 -0.64
N GLY A 152 -10.19 -3.44 -0.69
CA GLY A 152 -10.03 -2.56 0.46
C GLY A 152 -8.60 -2.02 0.67
N ALA A 153 -7.59 -2.58 0.02
CA ALA A 153 -6.22 -2.09 0.14
C ALA A 153 -6.04 -0.66 -0.42
N ALA A 154 -6.83 -0.27 -1.44
CA ALA A 154 -6.86 1.08 -1.98
C ALA A 154 -7.28 2.14 -0.94
N GLU A 155 -7.92 1.70 0.12
CA GLU A 155 -8.35 2.50 1.25
C GLU A 155 -7.27 2.58 2.35
N ILE A 156 -6.32 1.67 2.36
CA ILE A 156 -5.31 1.48 3.41
C ILE A 156 -3.96 2.02 2.98
N VAL A 157 -3.46 1.63 1.82
CA VAL A 157 -2.15 2.03 1.32
C VAL A 157 -2.26 3.33 0.52
N PRO A 158 -1.55 4.41 0.91
CA PRO A 158 -1.53 5.66 0.16
C PRO A 158 -1.00 5.46 -1.26
N LEU A 159 -1.72 5.98 -2.27
CA LEU A 159 -1.23 6.10 -3.65
C LEU A 159 -0.87 7.56 -3.92
N ILE A 160 0.41 7.84 -4.12
CA ILE A 160 0.94 9.17 -4.31
C ILE A 160 1.32 9.37 -5.77
N GLN A 161 0.67 10.33 -6.41
CA GLN A 161 0.97 10.71 -7.79
C GLN A 161 1.99 11.84 -7.81
N VAL A 162 3.19 11.58 -8.33
CA VAL A 162 4.27 12.55 -8.40
C VAL A 162 4.47 13.09 -9.81
N LYS A 163 4.92 14.34 -9.91
CA LYS A 163 5.22 14.99 -11.21
C LYS A 163 6.54 14.49 -11.80
N SER A 164 7.51 14.16 -10.96
CA SER A 164 8.84 13.72 -11.38
C SER A 164 9.35 12.60 -10.51
N LEU A 165 9.28 11.38 -11.04
CA LEU A 165 9.80 10.21 -10.35
C LEU A 165 11.31 10.32 -10.10
N LYS A 166 12.07 10.89 -11.06
CA LYS A 166 13.50 11.15 -10.88
C LYS A 166 13.80 11.94 -9.61
N LYS A 167 13.07 13.04 -9.37
CA LYS A 167 13.26 13.85 -8.16
C LYS A 167 12.98 13.05 -6.90
N VAL A 168 11.90 12.25 -6.90
CA VAL A 168 11.54 11.40 -5.76
C VAL A 168 12.63 10.37 -5.48
N LEU A 169 13.10 9.66 -6.50
CA LEU A 169 14.18 8.68 -6.35
C LEU A 169 15.45 9.34 -5.80
N THR A 170 15.78 10.54 -6.28
CA THR A 170 16.97 11.26 -5.81
C THR A 170 16.86 11.60 -4.32
N TRP A 171 15.82 12.33 -3.90
CA TRP A 171 15.73 12.77 -2.52
C TRP A 171 15.45 11.62 -1.53
N MET A 172 14.76 10.55 -1.93
CA MET A 172 14.64 9.36 -1.06
C MET A 172 16.00 8.71 -0.78
N GLY A 173 16.91 8.73 -1.77
CA GLY A 173 18.29 8.29 -1.54
C GLY A 173 19.07 9.20 -0.58
N GLU A 174 18.82 10.50 -0.60
CA GLU A 174 19.42 11.46 0.34
C GLU A 174 19.00 11.18 1.81
N TYR A 175 17.81 10.60 2.02
CA TYR A 175 17.36 10.09 3.32
C TYR A 175 17.92 8.69 3.67
N GLY A 176 18.81 8.12 2.87
CA GLY A 176 19.38 6.79 3.14
C GLY A 176 18.44 5.62 2.85
N ILE A 177 17.35 5.83 2.11
CA ILE A 177 16.45 4.76 1.69
C ILE A 177 17.09 4.00 0.54
N ASN A 178 17.29 2.69 0.71
CA ASN A 178 17.88 1.80 -0.29
C ASN A 178 16.93 1.60 -1.47
N ARG A 179 17.29 2.08 -2.66
CA ARG A 179 16.47 2.04 -3.87
C ARG A 179 16.80 0.80 -4.69
N ILE A 180 15.89 -0.17 -4.71
CA ILE A 180 16.04 -1.45 -5.38
C ILE A 180 15.15 -1.47 -6.61
N GLY A 181 15.74 -1.52 -7.79
CA GLY A 181 15.04 -1.72 -9.05
C GLY A 181 15.01 -3.19 -9.46
N THR A 182 13.98 -3.60 -10.21
CA THR A 182 13.90 -4.95 -10.79
C THR A 182 14.24 -4.93 -12.27
N SER A 183 15.08 -5.88 -12.71
CA SER A 183 15.42 -6.07 -14.12
C SER A 183 15.78 -7.52 -14.38
N GLU A 184 15.26 -8.09 -15.47
CA GLU A 184 15.62 -9.44 -15.91
C GLU A 184 17.12 -9.57 -16.25
N ASN A 185 17.71 -8.47 -16.72
CA ASN A 185 19.13 -8.38 -17.11
C ASN A 185 20.07 -8.03 -15.94
N ALA A 186 19.54 -7.94 -14.72
CA ALA A 186 20.38 -7.66 -13.55
C ALA A 186 21.37 -8.80 -13.28
N SER A 187 22.59 -8.45 -12.88
CA SER A 187 23.61 -9.44 -12.48
C SER A 187 23.31 -10.03 -11.11
N LYS A 188 22.71 -9.25 -10.21
CA LYS A 188 22.44 -9.64 -8.82
C LYS A 188 21.10 -10.36 -8.69
N ASN A 189 21.09 -11.43 -7.89
CA ASN A 189 19.92 -12.22 -7.56
C ASN A 189 19.21 -11.63 -6.32
N LEU A 190 17.89 -11.46 -6.39
CA LEU A 190 17.06 -10.98 -5.28
C LEU A 190 17.26 -11.82 -3.99
N PHE A 191 17.31 -13.13 -4.13
CA PHE A 191 17.36 -14.05 -2.98
C PHE A 191 18.75 -14.12 -2.31
N GLU A 192 19.81 -13.75 -3.03
CA GLU A 192 21.18 -13.80 -2.55
C GLU A 192 21.70 -12.44 -2.07
N THR A 193 21.05 -11.35 -2.52
CA THR A 193 21.48 -10.00 -2.16
C THR A 193 21.07 -9.67 -0.73
N ASN A 194 21.98 -9.13 0.07
CA ASN A 194 21.66 -8.62 1.40
C ASN A 194 20.86 -7.30 1.28
N ILE A 195 19.63 -7.30 1.79
CA ILE A 195 18.76 -6.13 1.80
C ILE A 195 18.42 -5.83 3.26
N LYS A 196 18.76 -4.64 3.73
CA LYS A 196 18.55 -4.20 5.11
C LYS A 196 18.08 -2.76 5.16
N GLY A 197 17.29 -2.45 6.20
CA GLY A 197 16.83 -1.10 6.50
C GLY A 197 15.74 -0.59 5.57
N HIS A 198 15.54 0.73 5.59
CA HIS A 198 14.51 1.40 4.81
C HIS A 198 14.70 1.14 3.31
N THR A 199 13.64 0.69 2.65
CA THR A 199 13.74 0.21 1.26
C THR A 199 12.64 0.81 0.38
N LEU A 200 13.03 1.23 -0.81
CA LEU A 200 12.16 1.59 -1.91
C LEU A 200 12.29 0.56 -3.03
N LEU A 201 11.27 -0.25 -3.22
CA LEU A 201 11.18 -1.16 -4.37
C LEU A 201 10.67 -0.40 -5.59
N VAL A 202 11.38 -0.48 -6.71
CA VAL A 202 11.02 0.17 -7.98
C VAL A 202 10.73 -0.90 -9.02
N MET A 203 9.47 -0.96 -9.44
CA MET A 203 8.97 -1.89 -10.45
C MET A 203 8.67 -1.14 -11.75
N GLY A 204 9.07 -1.70 -12.87
CA GLY A 204 8.84 -1.12 -14.20
C GLY A 204 7.54 -1.62 -14.86
N GLU A 205 7.27 -1.10 -16.05
CA GLU A 205 6.17 -1.55 -16.91
C GLU A 205 6.40 -3.02 -17.36
N GLU A 206 5.33 -3.78 -17.57
CA GLU A 206 5.39 -5.22 -17.84
C GLU A 206 6.23 -5.60 -19.05
N HIS A 207 6.19 -4.79 -20.14
CA HIS A 207 6.90 -5.11 -21.38
C HIS A 207 8.25 -4.42 -21.50
N SER A 208 8.36 -3.18 -21.04
CA SER A 208 9.56 -2.36 -21.20
C SER A 208 10.48 -2.39 -19.96
N GLY A 209 9.99 -2.92 -18.84
CA GLY A 209 10.71 -2.90 -17.57
C GLY A 209 10.91 -1.48 -17.04
N LEU A 210 11.97 -1.27 -16.29
CA LEU A 210 12.37 0.04 -15.78
C LEU A 210 12.98 0.91 -16.85
N SER A 211 12.59 2.18 -16.89
CA SER A 211 13.25 3.17 -17.74
C SER A 211 14.74 3.32 -17.38
N LYS A 212 15.55 3.75 -18.35
CA LYS A 212 16.98 4.05 -18.11
C LYS A 212 17.19 5.07 -16.99
N MET A 213 16.25 6.01 -16.85
CA MET A 213 16.26 7.01 -15.77
C MET A 213 16.06 6.32 -14.41
N ALA A 214 15.06 5.45 -14.27
CA ALA A 214 14.78 4.74 -13.03
C ALA A 214 15.95 3.81 -12.65
N GLN A 215 16.48 3.03 -13.62
CA GLN A 215 17.63 2.17 -13.40
C GLN A 215 18.87 2.92 -12.87
N LYS A 216 19.17 4.11 -13.44
CA LYS A 216 20.31 4.95 -13.01
C LYS A 216 20.16 5.55 -11.62
N ASN A 217 18.91 5.67 -11.13
CA ASN A 217 18.62 6.22 -9.80
C ASN A 217 18.35 5.13 -8.74
N CYS A 218 18.47 3.86 -9.08
CA CYS A 218 18.46 2.75 -8.13
C CYS A 218 19.90 2.46 -7.65
N ASP A 219 20.02 2.08 -6.37
CA ASP A 219 21.31 1.68 -5.79
C ASP A 219 21.69 0.25 -6.21
N ASN A 220 20.69 -0.59 -6.40
CA ASN A 220 20.84 -1.95 -6.89
C ASN A 220 19.74 -2.30 -7.91
N LEU A 221 20.14 -3.08 -8.93
CA LEU A 221 19.21 -3.76 -9.82
C LEU A 221 19.25 -5.25 -9.49
N LEU A 222 18.08 -5.84 -9.23
CA LEU A 222 17.95 -7.24 -8.84
C LEU A 222 17.04 -7.98 -9.82
N LYS A 223 17.32 -9.27 -10.04
CA LYS A 223 16.45 -10.17 -10.79
C LYS A 223 15.82 -11.22 -9.90
N ILE A 224 14.61 -11.63 -10.24
CA ILE A 224 14.00 -12.87 -9.76
C ILE A 224 14.55 -13.99 -10.67
N PRO A 225 15.25 -15.00 -10.12
CA PRO A 225 15.80 -16.06 -10.95
C PRO A 225 14.69 -16.92 -11.54
N MET A 226 14.65 -17.00 -12.86
CA MET A 226 13.69 -17.81 -13.61
C MET A 226 14.33 -19.14 -13.99
N LYS A 227 13.60 -20.26 -13.76
CA LYS A 227 14.07 -21.61 -14.15
C LYS A 227 13.42 -22.13 -15.43
N GLY A 228 12.33 -21.50 -15.86
CA GLY A 228 11.58 -21.88 -17.07
C GLY A 228 11.97 -21.03 -18.28
N ASN A 229 11.27 -21.27 -19.40
CA ASN A 229 11.48 -20.54 -20.66
C ASN A 229 10.80 -19.17 -20.73
N LEU A 230 10.13 -18.73 -19.68
CA LEU A 230 9.52 -17.41 -19.62
C LEU A 230 10.56 -16.38 -19.16
N SER A 231 10.58 -15.24 -19.85
CA SER A 231 11.50 -14.13 -19.53
C SER A 231 11.02 -13.26 -18.38
N SER A 232 9.71 -13.19 -18.13
CA SER A 232 9.13 -12.31 -17.13
C SER A 232 7.92 -12.93 -16.42
N LEU A 233 7.59 -12.37 -15.26
CA LEU A 233 6.35 -12.62 -14.53
C LEU A 233 5.40 -11.44 -14.69
N ASN A 234 4.10 -11.69 -14.48
CA ASN A 234 3.15 -10.59 -14.32
C ASN A 234 3.64 -9.62 -13.22
N LEU A 235 3.46 -8.33 -13.44
CA LEU A 235 3.94 -7.27 -12.55
C LEU A 235 3.51 -7.46 -11.10
N SER A 236 2.25 -7.80 -10.84
CA SER A 236 1.74 -7.96 -9.49
C SER A 236 2.33 -9.18 -8.77
N VAL A 237 2.60 -10.25 -9.51
CA VAL A 237 3.28 -11.46 -9.00
C VAL A 237 4.72 -11.14 -8.65
N ALA A 238 5.46 -10.49 -9.55
CA ALA A 238 6.85 -10.08 -9.32
C ALA A 238 6.95 -9.11 -8.13
N THR A 239 6.04 -8.15 -8.04
CA THR A 239 5.94 -7.21 -6.91
C THR A 239 5.76 -7.97 -5.59
N GLY A 240 4.88 -8.97 -5.56
CA GLY A 240 4.66 -9.80 -4.37
C GLY A 240 5.92 -10.53 -3.93
N ILE A 241 6.59 -11.22 -4.85
CA ILE A 241 7.84 -11.94 -4.55
C ILE A 241 8.88 -10.99 -3.96
N CYS A 242 9.08 -9.80 -4.58
CA CYS A 242 10.06 -8.82 -4.13
C CYS A 242 9.73 -8.25 -2.74
N LEU A 243 8.49 -7.81 -2.50
CA LEU A 243 8.10 -7.22 -1.23
C LEU A 243 8.22 -8.20 -0.07
N PHE A 244 7.74 -9.43 -0.24
CA PHE A 244 7.83 -10.43 0.82
C PHE A 244 9.26 -10.91 1.08
N GLU A 245 10.11 -10.96 0.05
CA GLU A 245 11.53 -11.27 0.25
C GLU A 245 12.28 -10.12 0.97
N ILE A 246 11.99 -8.86 0.65
CA ILE A 246 12.52 -7.70 1.39
C ILE A 246 12.12 -7.79 2.87
N ASN A 247 10.85 -8.06 3.16
CA ASN A 247 10.37 -8.21 4.54
C ASN A 247 11.03 -9.37 5.26
N ARG A 248 11.15 -10.53 4.60
CA ARG A 248 11.84 -11.69 5.18
C ARG A 248 13.28 -11.35 5.59
N LYS A 249 13.99 -10.62 4.75
CA LYS A 249 15.39 -10.21 5.02
C LYS A 249 15.48 -9.21 6.17
N ASN A 250 14.57 -8.26 6.25
CA ASN A 250 14.52 -7.29 7.35
C ASN A 250 14.07 -7.92 8.69
N SER A 251 13.32 -9.04 8.66
CA SER A 251 12.87 -9.75 9.88
C SER A 251 13.93 -10.67 10.47
N ILE A 252 14.97 -11.06 9.73
CA ILE A 252 16.04 -11.97 10.16
C ILE A 252 17.26 -11.18 10.68
N SER A 253 17.22 -9.87 10.60
CA SER A 253 18.28 -8.95 11.02
C SER A 253 18.02 -8.45 12.41
#